data_49aad02f6eb36594d510170efa4ea3ce
#
_entry.id   49aad02f6eb36594d510170efa4ea3ce
#
_cell.length_a   1.000
_cell.length_b   1.000
_cell.length_c   1.000
_cell.angle_alpha   90.00
_cell.angle_beta   90.00
_cell.angle_gamma   90.00
#
_symmetry.space_group_name_H-M   'P 1'
#
loop_
_entity.id
_entity.type
_entity.pdbx_description
1 polymer ?
#
loop_
_entity_poly.entity_id
_entity_poly.type
_entity_poly.pdbx_seq_one_letter_code
_entity_poly.pdbx_strand_id
1 'polypeptide(L)'
;MRLRKITLREIHLRLLSPFQTSFGTSDLRRILLVEADVDGVSAWGECTAGENPFYSYETVETAWLILRDYAWPMLKGREIAAASDVWDLLAPIRGHNMAKAAIETAFWDAEAKQKNLPLAKLLGGTRDQIPCGVSIGIQPTITGLVAKVEEALAAGYQRIKIKIKLGLDVEPVRALRKRFPSIRLMVDANSAYRLEDAALLKALDAYYLIMIEQPLGWDDIYSHAKLQSQLETPICLDECIHDVEHARAAIETRACRIINIKLGRVGGHASARRIHDLCQANAIPVWCGGMLESGIGRAHNIAMSSLANFSLPGDVSASRRYWAEDIIQPEVEVTRQGTIRVPTAPGIGYAPRLDRIESLTQRCEVLE
;
A
#
# COMPACT_ATOMS: atom_id res chain seq x y z
N MET A 1 -14.31 -17.17 15.52
CA MET A 1 -13.37 -17.70 14.49
C MET A 1 -12.20 -18.36 15.18
N ARG A 2 -11.80 -19.53 14.71
CA ARG A 2 -10.65 -20.27 15.28
C ARG A 2 -9.65 -20.60 14.17
N LEU A 3 -8.42 -20.18 14.32
CA LEU A 3 -7.32 -20.50 13.42
C LEU A 3 -6.88 -21.94 13.65
N ARG A 4 -7.01 -22.79 12.62
CA ARG A 4 -6.65 -24.21 12.66
C ARG A 4 -5.27 -24.47 12.06
N LYS A 5 -4.95 -23.77 10.99
CA LYS A 5 -3.73 -23.96 10.22
C LYS A 5 -3.33 -22.67 9.50
N ILE A 6 -2.05 -22.43 9.34
CA ILE A 6 -1.54 -21.49 8.35
C ILE A 6 -0.50 -22.18 7.47
N THR A 7 -0.49 -21.81 6.19
CA THR A 7 0.58 -22.14 5.27
C THR A 7 1.28 -20.86 4.87
N LEU A 8 2.54 -20.75 5.23
CA LEU A 8 3.43 -19.68 4.79
C LEU A 8 4.05 -20.08 3.46
N ARG A 9 3.92 -19.24 2.44
CA ARG A 9 4.51 -19.49 1.11
C ARG A 9 5.28 -18.25 0.66
N GLU A 10 6.55 -18.43 0.38
CA GLU A 10 7.33 -17.43 -0.32
C GLU A 10 7.30 -17.73 -1.81
N ILE A 11 6.77 -16.79 -2.58
CA ILE A 11 6.74 -16.86 -4.05
C ILE A 11 7.63 -15.78 -4.66
N HIS A 12 8.14 -16.04 -5.86
CA HIS A 12 8.92 -15.08 -6.61
C HIS A 12 8.17 -14.63 -7.87
N LEU A 13 7.89 -13.33 -7.97
CA LEU A 13 7.26 -12.70 -9.13
C LEU A 13 8.21 -11.69 -9.78
N ARG A 14 8.50 -11.88 -11.06
CA ARG A 14 9.34 -10.96 -11.83
C ARG A 14 8.51 -9.80 -12.37
N LEU A 15 9.02 -8.56 -12.17
CA LEU A 15 8.42 -7.37 -12.75
C LEU A 15 8.61 -7.31 -14.26
N LEU A 16 7.65 -6.79 -15.00
CA LEU A 16 7.72 -6.54 -16.45
C LEU A 16 8.80 -5.51 -16.80
N SER A 17 9.11 -4.60 -15.89
CA SER A 17 10.21 -3.65 -16.00
C SER A 17 10.73 -3.29 -14.61
N PRO A 18 12.05 -3.01 -14.47
CA PRO A 18 12.61 -2.58 -13.20
C PRO A 18 11.88 -1.36 -12.63
N PHE A 19 11.66 -1.35 -11.31
CA PHE A 19 11.04 -0.24 -10.60
C PHE A 19 12.08 0.44 -9.71
N GLN A 20 12.50 1.65 -10.09
CA GLN A 20 13.53 2.41 -9.38
C GLN A 20 12.92 3.48 -8.46
N THR A 21 13.36 3.50 -7.22
CA THR A 21 13.04 4.48 -6.18
C THR A 21 14.29 5.28 -5.79
N SER A 22 14.18 6.14 -4.77
CA SER A 22 15.35 6.85 -4.22
C SER A 22 16.35 5.92 -3.51
N PHE A 23 15.90 4.76 -3.00
CA PHE A 23 16.69 3.83 -2.18
C PHE A 23 17.07 2.52 -2.89
N GLY A 24 16.61 2.27 -4.10
CA GLY A 24 16.97 1.03 -4.82
C GLY A 24 16.16 0.74 -6.06
N THR A 25 16.47 -0.39 -6.68
CA THR A 25 15.77 -0.90 -7.88
C THR A 25 15.32 -2.33 -7.62
N SER A 26 14.06 -2.62 -7.94
CA SER A 26 13.47 -3.96 -7.88
C SER A 26 13.13 -4.45 -9.28
N ASP A 27 13.51 -5.67 -9.62
CA ASP A 27 13.14 -6.40 -10.85
C ASP A 27 12.44 -7.73 -10.55
N LEU A 28 12.58 -8.20 -9.32
CA LEU A 28 11.95 -9.40 -8.77
C LEU A 28 11.30 -9.00 -7.44
N ARG A 29 10.10 -9.53 -7.16
CA ARG A 29 9.47 -9.44 -5.84
C ARG A 29 9.46 -10.81 -5.18
N ARG A 30 10.06 -10.91 -4.02
CA ARG A 30 9.82 -11.96 -3.05
C ARG A 30 8.58 -11.60 -2.27
N ILE A 31 7.56 -12.42 -2.32
CA ILE A 31 6.26 -12.16 -1.67
C ILE A 31 5.97 -13.30 -0.72
N LEU A 32 5.67 -12.98 0.54
CA LEU A 32 5.24 -13.94 1.54
C LEU A 32 3.72 -13.93 1.62
N LEU A 33 3.11 -15.02 1.21
CA LEU A 33 1.67 -15.27 1.30
C LEU A 33 1.35 -16.03 2.57
N VAL A 34 0.22 -15.71 3.18
CA VAL A 34 -0.40 -16.44 4.28
C VAL A 34 -1.72 -17.03 3.80
N GLU A 35 -1.77 -18.37 3.68
CA GLU A 35 -3.03 -19.09 3.53
C GLU A 35 -3.46 -19.58 4.90
N ALA A 36 -4.61 -19.12 5.38
CA ALA A 36 -5.15 -19.45 6.71
C ALA A 36 -6.40 -20.34 6.58
N ASP A 37 -6.45 -21.44 7.34
CA ASP A 37 -7.67 -22.17 7.61
C ASP A 37 -8.33 -21.62 8.87
N VAL A 38 -9.44 -20.92 8.70
CA VAL A 38 -10.23 -20.35 9.80
C VAL A 38 -11.60 -21.05 9.83
N ASP A 39 -11.79 -21.97 10.78
CA ASP A 39 -12.99 -22.80 10.91
C ASP A 39 -13.34 -23.59 9.63
N GLY A 40 -12.36 -24.03 8.87
CA GLY A 40 -12.52 -24.77 7.62
C GLY A 40 -12.71 -23.90 6.37
N VAL A 41 -12.57 -22.58 6.51
CA VAL A 41 -12.58 -21.62 5.40
C VAL A 41 -11.14 -21.25 5.04
N SER A 42 -10.70 -21.54 3.81
CA SER A 42 -9.41 -21.08 3.28
C SER A 42 -9.49 -19.59 2.95
N ALA A 43 -8.55 -18.82 3.51
CA ALA A 43 -8.49 -17.38 3.37
C ALA A 43 -7.03 -16.91 3.18
N TRP A 44 -6.86 -15.77 2.55
CA TRP A 44 -5.56 -15.32 2.05
C TRP A 44 -5.20 -13.92 2.50
N GLY A 45 -3.92 -13.76 2.87
CA GLY A 45 -3.27 -12.48 3.10
C GLY A 45 -1.88 -12.44 2.49
N GLU A 46 -1.33 -11.23 2.38
CA GLU A 46 -0.02 -10.98 1.78
C GLU A 46 0.81 -10.05 2.66
N CYS A 47 2.05 -10.46 2.91
CA CYS A 47 3.06 -9.60 3.54
C CYS A 47 3.76 -8.76 2.48
N THR A 48 3.76 -7.45 2.68
CA THR A 48 4.37 -6.50 1.74
C THR A 48 5.83 -6.16 2.04
N ALA A 49 6.44 -6.83 3.03
CA ALA A 49 7.85 -6.65 3.36
C ALA A 49 8.74 -6.90 2.14
N GLY A 50 9.81 -6.12 2.04
CA GLY A 50 10.78 -6.23 0.95
C GLY A 50 11.86 -7.28 1.21
N GLU A 51 12.80 -7.40 0.26
CA GLU A 51 14.01 -8.21 0.44
C GLU A 51 14.99 -7.53 1.39
N ASN A 52 15.03 -6.20 1.35
CA ASN A 52 15.96 -5.35 2.07
C ASN A 52 15.22 -4.40 3.01
N PRO A 53 15.84 -4.02 4.15
CA PRO A 53 15.25 -3.10 5.12
C PRO A 53 15.47 -1.63 4.75
N PHE A 54 15.23 -1.26 3.45
CA PHE A 54 15.48 0.11 2.97
C PHE A 54 14.23 0.97 2.88
N TYR A 55 13.05 0.34 2.78
CA TYR A 55 11.78 1.04 2.92
C TYR A 55 11.29 1.04 4.36
N SER A 56 11.39 -0.09 5.03
CA SER A 56 11.09 -0.27 6.45
C SER A 56 12.07 -1.27 7.05
N TYR A 57 12.09 -1.41 8.37
CA TYR A 57 12.93 -2.39 9.07
C TYR A 57 12.49 -3.86 8.85
N GLU A 58 11.33 -4.10 8.24
CA GLU A 58 10.84 -5.46 7.96
C GLU A 58 11.38 -5.98 6.62
N THR A 59 11.73 -7.26 6.63
CA THR A 59 12.07 -8.02 5.43
C THR A 59 11.22 -9.29 5.36
N VAL A 60 11.22 -9.98 4.21
CA VAL A 60 10.54 -11.29 4.06
C VAL A 60 11.01 -12.26 5.15
N GLU A 61 12.31 -12.27 5.47
CA GLU A 61 12.88 -13.18 6.49
C GLU A 61 12.38 -12.83 7.89
N THR A 62 12.41 -11.55 8.27
CA THR A 62 11.90 -11.14 9.60
C THR A 62 10.41 -11.37 9.71
N ALA A 63 9.64 -11.12 8.64
CA ALA A 63 8.20 -11.39 8.63
C ALA A 63 7.89 -12.89 8.77
N TRP A 64 8.66 -13.75 8.09
CA TRP A 64 8.53 -15.21 8.23
C TRP A 64 8.72 -15.66 9.68
N LEU A 65 9.81 -15.22 10.31
CA LEU A 65 10.12 -15.52 11.70
C LEU A 65 9.01 -15.05 12.63
N ILE A 66 8.55 -13.82 12.47
CA ILE A 66 7.49 -13.24 13.32
C ILE A 66 6.16 -13.99 13.16
N LEU A 67 5.79 -14.36 11.94
CA LEU A 67 4.57 -15.14 11.70
C LEU A 67 4.64 -16.51 12.32
N ARG A 68 5.78 -17.22 12.14
CA ARG A 68 5.97 -18.59 12.62
C ARG A 68 6.11 -18.67 14.14
N ASP A 69 7.01 -17.87 14.72
CA ASP A 69 7.46 -18.04 16.09
C ASP A 69 6.66 -17.22 17.10
N TYR A 70 5.94 -16.20 16.66
CA TYR A 70 5.20 -15.30 17.54
C TYR A 70 3.71 -15.18 17.19
N ALA A 71 3.36 -14.79 15.97
CA ALA A 71 1.96 -14.54 15.62
C ALA A 71 1.13 -15.84 15.64
N TRP A 72 1.63 -16.90 15.01
CA TRP A 72 0.98 -18.20 15.03
C TRP A 72 0.72 -18.75 16.46
N PRO A 73 1.72 -18.85 17.37
CA PRO A 73 1.48 -19.33 18.72
C PRO A 73 0.50 -18.46 19.52
N MET A 74 0.46 -17.16 19.26
CA MET A 74 -0.48 -16.24 19.91
C MET A 74 -1.93 -16.42 19.48
N LEU A 75 -2.16 -16.87 18.24
CA LEU A 75 -3.50 -17.01 17.66
C LEU A 75 -3.99 -18.45 17.66
N LYS A 76 -3.09 -19.44 17.61
CA LYS A 76 -3.43 -20.87 17.59
C LYS A 76 -4.37 -21.23 18.75
N GLY A 77 -5.49 -21.88 18.40
CA GLY A 77 -6.43 -22.43 19.36
C GLY A 77 -7.27 -21.38 20.11
N ARG A 78 -7.06 -20.08 19.87
CA ARG A 78 -7.91 -19.03 20.45
C ARG A 78 -9.25 -18.93 19.74
N GLU A 79 -10.29 -18.62 20.49
CA GLU A 79 -11.56 -18.17 19.95
C GLU A 79 -11.51 -16.66 19.75
N ILE A 80 -11.68 -16.23 18.51
CA ILE A 80 -11.59 -14.82 18.08
C ILE A 80 -12.98 -14.41 17.61
N ALA A 81 -13.56 -13.38 18.22
CA ALA A 81 -14.92 -12.96 17.93
C ALA A 81 -15.06 -12.30 16.55
N ALA A 82 -14.13 -11.43 16.18
CA ALA A 82 -14.10 -10.72 14.90
C ALA A 82 -12.68 -10.57 14.34
N ALA A 83 -12.53 -10.43 13.04
CA ALA A 83 -11.23 -10.20 12.40
C ALA A 83 -10.53 -8.93 12.93
N SER A 84 -11.30 -7.92 13.31
CA SER A 84 -10.79 -6.69 13.94
C SER A 84 -10.01 -6.93 15.23
N ASP A 85 -10.29 -8.02 15.95
CA ASP A 85 -9.65 -8.31 17.24
C ASP A 85 -8.23 -8.86 17.08
N VAL A 86 -7.89 -9.38 15.87
CA VAL A 86 -6.57 -9.94 15.58
C VAL A 86 -5.46 -8.90 15.75
N TRP A 87 -5.70 -7.65 15.34
CA TRP A 87 -4.75 -6.56 15.55
C TRP A 87 -4.41 -6.35 17.02
N ASP A 88 -5.43 -6.30 17.88
CA ASP A 88 -5.25 -6.07 19.33
C ASP A 88 -4.64 -7.30 20.02
N LEU A 89 -4.95 -8.53 19.56
CA LEU A 89 -4.32 -9.75 20.04
C LEU A 89 -2.81 -9.80 19.70
N LEU A 90 -2.40 -9.23 18.56
CA LEU A 90 -1.01 -9.15 18.13
C LEU A 90 -0.29 -7.88 18.62
N ALA A 91 -0.94 -7.01 19.41
CA ALA A 91 -0.34 -5.79 19.95
C ALA A 91 0.93 -6.00 20.79
N PRO A 92 1.12 -7.14 21.54
CA PRO A 92 2.39 -7.40 22.22
C PRO A 92 3.61 -7.50 21.30
N ILE A 93 3.42 -7.84 20.02
CA ILE A 93 4.47 -7.80 19.00
C ILE A 93 4.68 -6.33 18.61
N ARG A 94 5.77 -5.73 19.10
CA ARG A 94 6.10 -4.34 18.76
C ARG A 94 6.64 -4.24 17.33
N GLY A 95 6.12 -3.28 16.56
CA GLY A 95 6.45 -3.16 15.14
C GLY A 95 5.98 -4.36 14.32
N HIS A 96 6.74 -4.76 13.32
CA HIS A 96 6.46 -5.90 12.44
C HIS A 96 5.03 -5.88 11.86
N ASN A 97 4.61 -4.69 11.45
CA ASN A 97 3.24 -4.46 11.00
C ASN A 97 2.93 -5.18 9.69
N MET A 98 3.93 -5.35 8.80
CA MET A 98 3.71 -6.07 7.53
C MET A 98 3.49 -7.56 7.76
N ALA A 99 4.21 -8.15 8.74
CA ALA A 99 3.95 -9.53 9.17
C ALA A 99 2.55 -9.66 9.80
N LYS A 100 2.19 -8.76 10.72
CA LYS A 100 0.85 -8.75 11.34
C LYS A 100 -0.26 -8.57 10.32
N ALA A 101 -0.07 -7.65 9.34
CA ALA A 101 -1.03 -7.42 8.28
C ALA A 101 -1.32 -8.68 7.47
N ALA A 102 -0.30 -9.48 7.15
CA ALA A 102 -0.47 -10.68 6.35
C ALA A 102 -1.45 -11.68 6.97
N ILE A 103 -1.35 -11.91 8.28
CA ILE A 103 -2.27 -12.82 8.96
C ILE A 103 -3.62 -12.14 9.30
N GLU A 104 -3.61 -10.87 9.67
CA GLU A 104 -4.83 -10.11 9.99
C GLU A 104 -5.75 -9.99 8.78
N THR A 105 -5.20 -9.69 7.61
CA THR A 105 -5.99 -9.59 6.36
C THR A 105 -6.57 -10.94 5.96
N ALA A 106 -5.89 -12.06 6.22
CA ALA A 106 -6.46 -13.39 6.00
C ALA A 106 -7.68 -13.64 6.90
N PHE A 107 -7.69 -13.17 8.15
CA PHE A 107 -8.88 -13.26 9.01
C PHE A 107 -10.05 -12.43 8.47
N TRP A 108 -9.80 -11.26 7.91
CA TRP A 108 -10.84 -10.45 7.28
C TRP A 108 -11.42 -11.12 6.03
N ASP A 109 -10.59 -11.77 5.22
CA ASP A 109 -11.06 -12.57 4.08
C ASP A 109 -11.92 -13.76 4.55
N ALA A 110 -11.47 -14.44 5.62
CA ALA A 110 -12.22 -15.56 6.22
C ALA A 110 -13.59 -15.12 6.74
N GLU A 111 -13.63 -14.03 7.55
CA GLU A 111 -14.88 -13.51 8.10
C GLU A 111 -15.85 -13.07 7.01
N ALA A 112 -15.35 -12.41 5.96
CA ALA A 112 -16.15 -11.99 4.82
C ALA A 112 -16.75 -13.20 4.08
N LYS A 113 -15.97 -14.28 3.88
CA LYS A 113 -16.43 -15.53 3.28
C LYS A 113 -17.48 -16.23 4.16
N GLN A 114 -17.23 -16.35 5.47
CA GLN A 114 -18.16 -16.96 6.42
C GLN A 114 -19.50 -16.24 6.47
N LYS A 115 -19.49 -14.92 6.36
CA LYS A 115 -20.70 -14.08 6.31
C LYS A 115 -21.33 -13.99 4.91
N ASN A 116 -20.73 -14.62 3.90
CA ASN A 116 -21.11 -14.52 2.50
C ASN A 116 -21.20 -13.06 2.01
N LEU A 117 -20.24 -12.22 2.42
CA LEU A 117 -20.17 -10.80 2.08
C LEU A 117 -18.87 -10.49 1.31
N PRO A 118 -18.90 -9.54 0.36
CA PRO A 118 -17.68 -8.95 -0.16
C PRO A 118 -16.89 -8.28 0.97
N LEU A 119 -15.56 -8.42 0.95
CA LEU A 119 -14.70 -7.80 1.96
C LEU A 119 -14.91 -6.28 2.06
N ALA A 120 -15.10 -5.61 0.92
CA ALA A 120 -15.41 -4.18 0.89
C ALA A 120 -16.66 -3.82 1.72
N LYS A 121 -17.73 -4.63 1.65
CA LYS A 121 -18.94 -4.41 2.43
C LYS A 121 -18.74 -4.72 3.92
N LEU A 122 -17.97 -5.75 4.25
CA LEU A 122 -17.61 -6.05 5.64
C LEU A 122 -16.81 -4.90 6.29
N LEU A 123 -15.93 -4.26 5.50
CA LEU A 123 -15.16 -3.09 5.92
C LEU A 123 -16.00 -1.80 6.04
N GLY A 124 -17.22 -1.75 5.51
CA GLY A 124 -18.06 -0.56 5.46
C GLY A 124 -17.82 0.30 4.20
N GLY A 125 -17.29 -0.30 3.14
CA GLY A 125 -17.08 0.36 1.86
C GLY A 125 -18.37 0.85 1.22
N THR A 126 -18.34 2.06 0.67
CA THR A 126 -19.48 2.78 0.08
C THR A 126 -19.38 2.93 -1.44
N ARG A 127 -18.23 2.58 -2.03
CA ARG A 127 -17.96 2.74 -3.45
C ARG A 127 -17.99 1.41 -4.19
N ASP A 128 -18.52 1.45 -5.41
CA ASP A 128 -18.51 0.31 -6.34
C ASP A 128 -17.30 0.36 -7.31
N GLN A 129 -16.62 1.50 -7.35
CA GLN A 129 -15.40 1.72 -8.12
C GLN A 129 -14.46 2.62 -7.34
N ILE A 130 -13.16 2.34 -7.45
CA ILE A 130 -12.11 3.17 -6.86
C ILE A 130 -11.30 3.88 -7.94
N PRO A 131 -10.95 5.17 -7.79
CA PRO A 131 -10.12 5.88 -8.74
C PRO A 131 -8.66 5.44 -8.60
N CYS A 132 -7.96 5.34 -9.76
CA CYS A 132 -6.58 4.86 -9.82
C CYS A 132 -5.62 5.94 -10.26
N GLY A 133 -4.51 6.03 -9.56
CA GLY A 133 -3.30 6.69 -9.98
C GLY A 133 -2.22 5.67 -10.34
N VAL A 134 -1.10 6.18 -10.82
CA VAL A 134 0.07 5.36 -11.12
C VAL A 134 1.34 6.00 -10.59
N SER A 135 2.24 5.16 -10.09
CA SER A 135 3.59 5.55 -9.71
C SER A 135 4.56 5.19 -10.83
N ILE A 136 5.37 6.18 -11.25
CA ILE A 136 6.41 6.04 -12.26
C ILE A 136 7.75 6.16 -11.54
N GLY A 137 8.57 5.12 -11.61
CA GLY A 137 9.92 5.11 -11.06
C GLY A 137 10.84 6.11 -11.78
N ILE A 138 12.00 6.39 -11.20
CA ILE A 138 12.99 7.27 -11.80
C ILE A 138 13.33 6.79 -13.22
N GLN A 139 13.31 7.72 -14.16
CA GLN A 139 13.66 7.45 -15.56
C GLN A 139 15.04 8.04 -15.88
N PRO A 140 15.82 7.39 -16.75
CA PRO A 140 17.15 7.89 -17.13
C PRO A 140 17.12 9.25 -17.84
N THR A 141 16.01 9.58 -18.52
CA THR A 141 15.86 10.81 -19.28
C THR A 141 14.49 11.45 -19.12
N ILE A 142 14.41 12.76 -19.28
CA ILE A 142 13.12 13.50 -19.28
C ILE A 142 12.22 13.02 -20.41
N THR A 143 12.78 12.73 -21.61
CA THR A 143 12.00 12.19 -22.73
C THR A 143 11.37 10.84 -22.38
N GLY A 144 12.11 9.94 -21.72
CA GLY A 144 11.59 8.67 -21.25
C GLY A 144 10.49 8.85 -20.19
N LEU A 145 10.68 9.81 -19.28
CA LEU A 145 9.65 10.15 -18.28
C LEU A 145 8.36 10.65 -18.94
N VAL A 146 8.47 11.57 -19.90
CA VAL A 146 7.32 12.10 -20.64
C VAL A 146 6.57 10.97 -21.36
N ALA A 147 7.29 10.07 -22.04
CA ALA A 147 6.67 8.93 -22.73
C ALA A 147 5.91 8.01 -21.74
N LYS A 148 6.49 7.72 -20.56
CA LYS A 148 5.81 6.92 -19.51
C LYS A 148 4.57 7.60 -18.96
N VAL A 149 4.58 8.92 -18.84
CA VAL A 149 3.39 9.70 -18.45
C VAL A 149 2.32 9.65 -19.54
N GLU A 150 2.69 9.77 -20.81
CA GLU A 150 1.74 9.65 -21.94
C GLU A 150 1.09 8.26 -21.99
N GLU A 151 1.87 7.18 -21.82
CA GLU A 151 1.36 5.82 -21.72
C GLU A 151 0.34 5.67 -20.57
N ALA A 152 0.68 6.22 -19.41
CA ALA A 152 -0.19 6.15 -18.23
C ALA A 152 -1.50 6.92 -18.41
N LEU A 153 -1.43 8.11 -19.00
CA LEU A 153 -2.62 8.92 -19.30
C LEU A 153 -3.50 8.24 -20.36
N ALA A 154 -2.91 7.64 -21.39
CA ALA A 154 -3.63 6.87 -22.41
C ALA A 154 -4.30 5.62 -21.82
N ALA A 155 -3.72 5.00 -20.79
CA ALA A 155 -4.31 3.90 -20.03
C ALA A 155 -5.43 4.35 -19.07
N GLY A 156 -5.68 5.67 -18.94
CA GLY A 156 -6.77 6.25 -18.16
C GLY A 156 -6.42 6.62 -16.72
N TYR A 157 -5.19 6.42 -16.24
CA TYR A 157 -4.83 6.76 -14.87
C TYR A 157 -5.09 8.24 -14.54
N GLN A 158 -5.79 8.48 -13.43
CA GLN A 158 -6.30 9.79 -13.06
C GLN A 158 -5.30 10.68 -12.31
N ARG A 159 -4.24 10.09 -11.75
CA ARG A 159 -3.18 10.78 -11.02
C ARG A 159 -1.82 10.18 -11.39
N ILE A 160 -0.85 11.05 -11.64
CA ILE A 160 0.53 10.68 -11.97
C ILE A 160 1.42 10.99 -10.76
N LYS A 161 2.14 9.99 -10.27
CA LYS A 161 3.20 10.12 -9.25
C LYS A 161 4.54 9.86 -9.89
N ILE A 162 5.51 10.75 -9.69
CA ILE A 162 6.90 10.55 -10.09
C ILE A 162 7.80 10.56 -8.86
N LYS A 163 8.87 9.80 -8.94
CA LYS A 163 9.90 9.78 -7.89
C LYS A 163 10.85 10.93 -8.07
N ILE A 164 11.20 11.59 -6.94
CA ILE A 164 12.21 12.65 -6.89
C ILE A 164 13.32 12.29 -5.88
N LYS A 165 14.47 12.90 -6.05
CA LYS A 165 15.61 12.89 -5.12
C LYS A 165 16.49 14.09 -5.40
N LEU A 166 17.42 14.39 -4.50
CA LEU A 166 18.39 15.50 -4.69
C LEU A 166 19.04 15.44 -6.08
N GLY A 167 18.93 16.54 -6.82
CA GLY A 167 19.40 16.69 -8.19
C GLY A 167 18.48 16.15 -9.28
N LEU A 168 17.37 15.50 -8.93
CA LEU A 168 16.30 15.04 -9.83
C LEU A 168 14.93 15.38 -9.24
N ASP A 169 14.62 16.66 -9.10
CA ASP A 169 13.44 17.17 -8.41
C ASP A 169 12.68 18.21 -9.26
N VAL A 170 13.11 19.45 -9.30
CA VAL A 170 12.41 20.54 -9.97
C VAL A 170 12.37 20.36 -11.49
N GLU A 171 13.43 19.88 -12.12
CA GLU A 171 13.52 19.76 -13.58
C GLU A 171 12.50 18.76 -14.18
N PRO A 172 12.38 17.53 -13.66
CA PRO A 172 11.34 16.60 -14.13
C PRO A 172 9.94 17.16 -13.97
N VAL A 173 9.65 17.82 -12.83
CA VAL A 173 8.35 18.43 -12.55
C VAL A 173 8.05 19.55 -13.53
N ARG A 174 9.01 20.45 -13.76
CA ARG A 174 8.90 21.55 -14.73
C ARG A 174 8.61 21.02 -16.14
N ALA A 175 9.35 20.00 -16.57
CA ALA A 175 9.17 19.41 -17.89
C ALA A 175 7.78 18.81 -18.07
N LEU A 176 7.30 18.04 -17.06
CA LEU A 176 5.97 17.45 -17.08
C LEU A 176 4.87 18.51 -17.04
N ARG A 177 5.00 19.54 -16.19
CA ARG A 177 3.98 20.61 -16.10
C ARG A 177 3.91 21.41 -17.40
N LYS A 178 5.05 21.65 -18.08
CA LYS A 178 5.09 22.29 -19.39
C LYS A 178 4.36 21.44 -20.45
N ARG A 179 4.58 20.12 -20.45
CA ARG A 179 3.99 19.20 -21.46
C ARG A 179 2.52 18.90 -21.16
N PHE A 180 2.14 18.80 -19.87
CA PHE A 180 0.83 18.41 -19.37
C PHE A 180 0.34 19.41 -18.31
N PRO A 181 -0.16 20.58 -18.71
CA PRO A 181 -0.48 21.67 -17.75
C PRO A 181 -1.53 21.32 -16.69
N SER A 182 -2.48 20.43 -17.00
CA SER A 182 -3.67 20.17 -16.18
C SER A 182 -3.68 18.81 -15.48
N ILE A 183 -2.66 17.97 -15.63
CA ILE A 183 -2.66 16.65 -14.99
C ILE A 183 -2.58 16.76 -13.46
N ARG A 184 -3.19 15.82 -12.76
CA ARG A 184 -3.01 15.66 -11.33
C ARG A 184 -1.63 15.05 -11.07
N LEU A 185 -0.64 15.92 -10.89
CA LEU A 185 0.77 15.52 -10.68
C LEU A 185 1.12 15.60 -9.20
N MET A 186 1.81 14.59 -8.69
CA MET A 186 2.44 14.57 -7.39
C MET A 186 3.87 14.03 -7.48
N VAL A 187 4.66 14.31 -6.46
CA VAL A 187 6.02 13.79 -6.31
C VAL A 187 6.14 12.96 -5.05
N ASP A 188 7.03 11.97 -5.09
CA ASP A 188 7.35 11.12 -3.96
C ASP A 188 8.87 11.07 -3.77
N ALA A 189 9.31 11.52 -2.61
CA ALA A 189 10.71 11.67 -2.25
C ALA A 189 11.28 10.43 -1.54
N ASN A 190 10.44 9.56 -0.97
CA ASN A 190 10.86 8.41 -0.16
C ASN A 190 11.99 8.79 0.80
N SER A 191 11.78 9.83 1.61
CA SER A 191 12.71 10.31 2.65
C SER A 191 14.07 10.82 2.14
N ALA A 192 14.17 11.28 0.89
CA ALA A 192 15.44 11.64 0.28
C ALA A 192 16.00 13.02 0.70
N TYR A 193 15.23 13.83 1.41
CA TYR A 193 15.57 15.21 1.77
C TYR A 193 15.73 15.38 3.29
N ARG A 194 16.30 16.52 3.67
CA ARG A 194 16.40 17.00 5.05
C ARG A 194 15.68 18.34 5.18
N LEU A 195 15.45 18.80 6.41
CA LEU A 195 14.80 20.09 6.64
C LEU A 195 15.63 21.27 6.07
N GLU A 196 16.95 21.10 5.94
CA GLU A 196 17.87 22.06 5.32
C GLU A 196 17.57 22.28 3.83
N ASP A 197 16.94 21.30 3.18
CA ASP A 197 16.53 21.34 1.76
C ASP A 197 15.18 22.04 1.56
N ALA A 198 14.60 22.65 2.59
CA ALA A 198 13.27 23.27 2.55
C ALA A 198 13.11 24.29 1.40
N ALA A 199 14.15 25.06 1.09
CA ALA A 199 14.12 26.03 -0.01
C ALA A 199 13.96 25.35 -1.38
N LEU A 200 14.58 24.19 -1.60
CA LEU A 200 14.46 23.38 -2.81
C LEU A 200 13.05 22.79 -2.93
N LEU A 201 12.52 22.25 -1.83
CA LEU A 201 11.14 21.70 -1.81
C LEU A 201 10.11 22.81 -2.00
N LYS A 202 10.33 24.01 -1.46
CA LYS A 202 9.48 25.17 -1.67
C LYS A 202 9.44 25.63 -3.13
N ALA A 203 10.51 25.44 -3.91
CA ALA A 203 10.49 25.73 -5.33
C ALA A 203 9.48 24.91 -6.11
N LEU A 204 9.02 23.75 -5.57
CA LEU A 204 7.99 22.91 -6.15
C LEU A 204 6.59 23.53 -6.04
N ASP A 205 6.34 24.49 -5.14
CA ASP A 205 5.05 25.18 -4.99
C ASP A 205 4.62 25.86 -6.30
N ALA A 206 5.57 26.33 -7.11
CA ALA A 206 5.31 26.96 -8.40
C ALA A 206 4.66 26.03 -9.45
N TYR A 207 4.65 24.71 -9.20
CA TYR A 207 4.16 23.73 -10.17
C TYR A 207 2.80 23.12 -9.82
N TYR A 208 2.11 23.64 -8.80
CA TYR A 208 0.75 23.23 -8.43
C TYR A 208 0.62 21.71 -8.29
N LEU A 209 1.53 21.09 -7.55
CA LEU A 209 1.45 19.68 -7.22
C LEU A 209 0.28 19.44 -6.27
N ILE A 210 -0.38 18.28 -6.41
CA ILE A 210 -1.43 17.91 -5.46
C ILE A 210 -0.87 17.54 -4.10
N MET A 211 0.38 17.03 -4.05
CA MET A 211 1.12 16.75 -2.81
C MET A 211 2.60 16.48 -3.08
N ILE A 212 3.41 16.62 -2.03
CA ILE A 212 4.77 16.08 -1.92
C ILE A 212 4.71 14.94 -0.89
N GLU A 213 4.99 13.70 -1.31
CA GLU A 213 4.94 12.52 -0.45
C GLU A 213 6.29 12.31 0.22
N GLN A 214 6.27 12.10 1.55
CA GLN A 214 7.37 11.75 2.45
C GLN A 214 8.70 12.42 2.10
N PRO A 215 8.80 13.76 2.17
CA PRO A 215 10.05 14.45 1.82
C PRO A 215 11.19 14.19 2.79
N LEU A 216 10.92 14.14 4.10
CA LEU A 216 11.96 14.01 5.13
C LEU A 216 12.05 12.59 5.69
N GLY A 217 12.83 12.40 6.74
CA GLY A 217 13.11 11.11 7.37
C GLY A 217 11.87 10.23 7.59
N TRP A 218 12.04 8.93 7.48
CA TRP A 218 10.96 7.93 7.45
C TRP A 218 10.15 7.83 8.76
N ASP A 219 10.64 8.38 9.86
CA ASP A 219 10.00 8.41 11.19
C ASP A 219 9.88 9.83 11.77
N ASP A 220 10.19 10.87 10.98
CA ASP A 220 10.32 12.24 11.45
C ASP A 220 9.06 13.09 11.23
N ILE A 221 8.02 12.87 12.05
CA ILE A 221 6.80 13.71 12.02
C ILE A 221 7.11 15.15 12.44
N TYR A 222 8.04 15.36 13.36
CA TYR A 222 8.34 16.67 13.91
C TYR A 222 8.93 17.65 12.87
N SER A 223 9.91 17.21 12.10
CA SER A 223 10.49 18.07 11.06
C SER A 223 9.52 18.27 9.89
N HIS A 224 8.65 17.29 9.59
CA HIS A 224 7.59 17.48 8.61
C HIS A 224 6.62 18.60 9.01
N ALA A 225 6.28 18.76 10.30
CA ALA A 225 5.46 19.87 10.78
C ALA A 225 6.12 21.23 10.50
N LYS A 226 7.43 21.33 10.73
CA LYS A 226 8.20 22.55 10.41
C LYS A 226 8.26 22.81 8.90
N LEU A 227 8.41 21.77 8.10
CA LEU A 227 8.44 21.89 6.65
C LEU A 227 7.07 22.29 6.09
N GLN A 228 5.97 21.63 6.54
CA GLN A 228 4.62 21.95 6.05
C GLN A 228 4.23 23.41 6.34
N SER A 229 4.73 24.00 7.42
CA SER A 229 4.48 25.43 7.72
C SER A 229 5.13 26.40 6.73
N GLN A 230 6.10 25.93 5.92
CA GLN A 230 6.83 26.72 4.93
C GLN A 230 6.36 26.48 3.49
N LEU A 231 5.57 25.40 3.24
CA LEU A 231 5.11 24.97 1.92
C LEU A 231 3.63 25.29 1.72
N GLU A 232 3.28 25.74 0.51
CA GLU A 232 1.89 25.82 0.06
C GLU A 232 1.38 24.43 -0.38
N THR A 233 2.23 23.67 -1.06
CA THR A 233 1.92 22.29 -1.47
C THR A 233 1.68 21.40 -0.25
N PRO A 234 0.59 20.62 -0.21
CA PRO A 234 0.35 19.67 0.87
C PRO A 234 1.46 18.62 0.97
N ILE A 235 1.97 18.40 2.17
CA ILE A 235 2.78 17.20 2.47
C ILE A 235 1.82 16.03 2.67
N CYS A 236 2.16 14.89 2.06
CA CYS A 236 1.55 13.61 2.32
C CYS A 236 2.53 12.73 3.11
N LEU A 237 2.12 12.22 4.28
CA LEU A 237 2.95 11.28 5.02
C LEU A 237 2.64 9.84 4.61
N ASP A 238 3.70 9.09 4.37
CA ASP A 238 3.74 7.66 4.03
C ASP A 238 4.49 6.89 5.12
N GLU A 239 5.80 6.82 5.03
CA GLU A 239 6.66 6.00 5.89
C GLU A 239 6.50 6.33 7.38
N CYS A 240 6.22 7.56 7.75
CA CYS A 240 6.00 7.99 9.14
C CYS A 240 4.73 7.41 9.79
N ILE A 241 3.77 6.89 9.02
CA ILE A 241 2.46 6.48 9.55
C ILE A 241 2.42 4.96 9.71
N HIS A 242 2.63 4.48 10.92
CA HIS A 242 2.62 3.05 11.23
C HIS A 242 1.32 2.58 11.90
N ASP A 243 0.60 3.48 12.56
CA ASP A 243 -0.65 3.22 13.27
C ASP A 243 -1.47 4.50 13.47
N VAL A 244 -2.57 4.41 14.21
CA VAL A 244 -3.47 5.53 14.48
C VAL A 244 -2.82 6.62 15.34
N GLU A 245 -1.87 6.28 16.23
CA GLU A 245 -1.22 7.25 17.10
C GLU A 245 -0.22 8.11 16.31
N HIS A 246 0.50 7.52 15.33
CA HIS A 246 1.31 8.29 14.39
C HIS A 246 0.45 9.23 13.53
N ALA A 247 -0.72 8.75 13.05
CA ALA A 247 -1.65 9.61 12.33
C ALA A 247 -2.17 10.76 13.21
N ARG A 248 -2.51 10.49 14.48
CA ARG A 248 -2.93 11.50 15.47
C ARG A 248 -1.83 12.54 15.66
N ALA A 249 -0.60 12.11 15.94
CA ALA A 249 0.54 13.01 16.13
C ALA A 249 0.78 13.89 14.88
N ALA A 250 0.67 13.32 13.68
CA ALA A 250 0.83 14.05 12.43
C ALA A 250 -0.27 15.13 12.24
N ILE A 251 -1.50 14.82 12.59
CA ILE A 251 -2.65 15.75 12.51
C ILE A 251 -2.51 16.87 13.55
N GLU A 252 -2.27 16.53 14.81
CA GLU A 252 -2.18 17.48 15.92
C GLU A 252 -1.00 18.46 15.73
N THR A 253 0.13 17.98 15.22
CA THR A 253 1.30 18.81 14.92
C THR A 253 1.20 19.54 13.57
N ARG A 254 0.17 19.25 12.77
CA ARG A 254 0.00 19.76 11.40
C ARG A 254 1.17 19.41 10.48
N ALA A 255 1.74 18.23 10.67
CA ALA A 255 2.88 17.74 9.90
C ALA A 255 2.52 17.42 8.43
N CYS A 256 1.25 17.22 8.15
CA CYS A 256 0.76 16.92 6.80
C CYS A 256 -0.68 17.42 6.60
N ARG A 257 -1.11 17.43 5.35
CA ARG A 257 -2.50 17.69 4.95
C ARG A 257 -3.14 16.48 4.24
N ILE A 258 -2.37 15.42 4.03
CA ILE A 258 -2.79 14.18 3.38
C ILE A 258 -2.07 13.01 4.03
N ILE A 259 -2.72 11.86 4.17
CA ILE A 259 -2.08 10.63 4.64
C ILE A 259 -2.24 9.54 3.58
N ASN A 260 -1.11 8.88 3.27
CA ASN A 260 -1.07 7.64 2.50
C ASN A 260 -1.24 6.46 3.46
N ILE A 261 -2.28 5.65 3.26
CA ILE A 261 -2.48 4.42 4.01
C ILE A 261 -2.01 3.24 3.15
N LYS A 262 -0.97 2.55 3.60
CA LYS A 262 -0.51 1.28 3.04
C LYS A 262 -0.88 0.16 4.00
N LEU A 263 -1.76 -0.73 3.57
CA LEU A 263 -2.37 -1.75 4.41
C LEU A 263 -1.33 -2.59 5.19
N GLY A 264 -0.28 -3.04 4.50
CA GLY A 264 0.81 -3.79 5.14
C GLY A 264 1.56 -2.96 6.18
N ARG A 265 1.97 -1.73 5.84
CA ARG A 265 2.75 -0.86 6.74
C ARG A 265 2.00 -0.51 8.03
N VAL A 266 0.69 -0.35 7.97
CA VAL A 266 -0.12 0.00 9.16
C VAL A 266 -0.66 -1.22 9.91
N GLY A 267 -0.39 -2.44 9.44
CA GLY A 267 -0.68 -3.67 10.17
C GLY A 267 -2.05 -4.32 9.88
N GLY A 268 -2.69 -3.97 8.77
CA GLY A 268 -3.92 -4.60 8.32
C GLY A 268 -5.14 -3.68 8.35
N HIS A 269 -6.32 -4.26 8.12
CA HIS A 269 -7.57 -3.53 7.95
C HIS A 269 -8.06 -2.84 9.22
N ALA A 270 -7.91 -3.45 10.41
CA ALA A 270 -8.37 -2.85 11.65
C ALA A 270 -7.64 -1.53 11.94
N SER A 271 -6.32 -1.53 11.84
CA SER A 271 -5.50 -0.32 12.00
C SER A 271 -5.77 0.70 10.88
N ALA A 272 -5.85 0.26 9.62
CA ALA A 272 -6.14 1.12 8.48
C ALA A 272 -7.49 1.85 8.63
N ARG A 273 -8.54 1.17 9.13
CA ARG A 273 -9.85 1.77 9.42
C ARG A 273 -9.76 2.81 10.54
N ARG A 274 -9.05 2.51 11.63
CA ARG A 274 -8.84 3.49 12.72
C ARG A 274 -8.16 4.77 12.21
N ILE A 275 -7.16 4.64 11.33
CA ILE A 275 -6.50 5.78 10.69
C ILE A 275 -7.48 6.52 9.76
N HIS A 276 -8.20 5.80 8.90
CA HIS A 276 -9.20 6.36 8.00
C HIS A 276 -10.24 7.18 8.75
N ASP A 277 -10.83 6.61 9.82
CA ASP A 277 -11.89 7.26 10.59
C ASP A 277 -11.37 8.51 11.34
N LEU A 278 -10.15 8.45 11.90
CA LEU A 278 -9.49 9.61 12.50
C LEU A 278 -9.24 10.71 11.47
N CYS A 279 -8.73 10.36 10.29
CA CYS A 279 -8.49 11.31 9.21
C CYS A 279 -9.79 11.93 8.71
N GLN A 280 -10.86 11.13 8.55
CA GLN A 280 -12.18 11.61 8.16
C GLN A 280 -12.74 12.62 9.15
N ALA A 281 -12.64 12.34 10.45
CA ALA A 281 -13.10 13.24 11.52
C ALA A 281 -12.33 14.57 11.54
N ASN A 282 -11.11 14.61 11.02
CA ASN A 282 -10.27 15.80 10.96
C ASN A 282 -10.18 16.42 9.55
N ALA A 283 -11.01 16.00 8.61
CA ALA A 283 -11.02 16.47 7.22
C ALA A 283 -9.66 16.32 6.48
N ILE A 284 -8.89 15.31 6.86
CA ILE A 284 -7.63 14.92 6.19
C ILE A 284 -7.95 13.87 5.14
N PRO A 285 -7.84 14.15 3.84
CA PRO A 285 -8.04 13.15 2.80
C PRO A 285 -6.98 12.06 2.85
N VAL A 286 -7.39 10.83 2.52
CA VAL A 286 -6.49 9.70 2.45
C VAL A 286 -6.53 9.02 1.08
N TRP A 287 -5.48 8.26 0.77
CA TRP A 287 -5.40 7.41 -0.40
C TRP A 287 -4.59 6.13 -0.10
N CYS A 288 -4.77 5.11 -0.92
CA CYS A 288 -4.09 3.83 -0.76
C CYS A 288 -2.81 3.80 -1.59
N GLY A 289 -1.65 3.73 -0.92
CA GLY A 289 -0.38 3.49 -1.55
C GLY A 289 -0.18 2.02 -1.91
N GLY A 290 0.70 1.75 -2.88
CA GLY A 290 1.07 0.41 -3.31
C GLY A 290 2.45 -0.01 -2.80
N MET A 291 2.63 -1.32 -2.63
CA MET A 291 3.88 -1.98 -2.24
C MET A 291 4.31 -3.05 -3.25
N LEU A 292 3.91 -2.92 -4.52
CA LEU A 292 4.11 -3.94 -5.57
C LEU A 292 3.48 -5.29 -5.17
N GLU A 293 2.27 -5.23 -4.63
CA GLU A 293 1.52 -6.41 -4.22
C GLU A 293 1.16 -7.31 -5.41
N SER A 294 1.04 -8.61 -5.15
CA SER A 294 0.34 -9.52 -6.05
C SER A 294 -1.17 -9.23 -6.06
N GLY A 295 -1.91 -9.97 -6.84
CA GLY A 295 -3.36 -9.85 -6.88
C GLY A 295 -4.05 -10.05 -5.53
N ILE A 296 -3.46 -10.85 -4.61
CA ILE A 296 -4.01 -11.07 -3.27
C ILE A 296 -3.95 -9.78 -2.44
N GLY A 297 -2.77 -9.20 -2.26
CA GLY A 297 -2.63 -7.94 -1.51
C GLY A 297 -3.38 -6.79 -2.19
N ARG A 298 -3.39 -6.77 -3.53
CA ARG A 298 -4.13 -5.77 -4.30
C ARG A 298 -5.65 -5.88 -4.10
N ALA A 299 -6.20 -7.09 -3.96
CA ALA A 299 -7.62 -7.28 -3.66
C ALA A 299 -8.00 -6.67 -2.30
N HIS A 300 -7.16 -6.83 -1.29
CA HIS A 300 -7.33 -6.18 0.01
C HIS A 300 -7.26 -4.64 -0.11
N ASN A 301 -6.32 -4.11 -0.90
CA ASN A 301 -6.22 -2.67 -1.14
C ASN A 301 -7.44 -2.11 -1.87
N ILE A 302 -8.03 -2.84 -2.82
CA ILE A 302 -9.27 -2.45 -3.50
C ILE A 302 -10.41 -2.37 -2.49
N ALA A 303 -10.56 -3.38 -1.64
CA ALA A 303 -11.61 -3.40 -0.62
C ALA A 303 -11.48 -2.22 0.35
N MET A 304 -10.27 -1.94 0.86
CA MET A 304 -10.00 -0.80 1.74
C MET A 304 -10.27 0.54 1.05
N SER A 305 -9.86 0.69 -0.21
CA SER A 305 -10.04 1.93 -0.99
C SER A 305 -11.51 2.26 -1.28
N SER A 306 -12.44 1.34 -1.02
CA SER A 306 -13.88 1.58 -1.13
C SER A 306 -14.47 2.39 0.01
N LEU A 307 -13.74 2.61 1.11
CA LEU A 307 -14.15 3.43 2.24
C LEU A 307 -14.26 4.92 1.84
N ALA A 308 -15.15 5.64 2.51
CA ALA A 308 -15.59 6.97 2.08
C ALA A 308 -14.46 8.00 1.95
N ASN A 309 -13.51 8.03 2.90
CA ASN A 309 -12.45 9.04 2.92
C ASN A 309 -11.24 8.73 2.02
N PHE A 310 -11.20 7.57 1.36
CA PHE A 310 -10.23 7.33 0.28
C PHE A 310 -10.59 8.16 -0.96
N SER A 311 -10.47 9.48 -0.83
CA SER A 311 -10.99 10.45 -1.78
C SER A 311 -10.03 10.79 -2.92
N LEU A 312 -8.76 10.41 -2.79
CA LEU A 312 -7.73 10.63 -3.81
C LEU A 312 -7.42 9.33 -4.56
N PRO A 313 -7.07 9.39 -5.87
CA PRO A 313 -6.71 8.20 -6.64
C PRO A 313 -5.50 7.47 -6.02
N GLY A 314 -5.68 6.19 -5.69
CA GLY A 314 -4.66 5.34 -5.08
C GLY A 314 -3.62 4.79 -6.07
N ASP A 315 -2.56 4.16 -5.55
CA ASP A 315 -1.59 3.39 -6.35
C ASP A 315 -2.05 1.95 -6.61
N VAL A 316 -3.35 1.69 -6.50
CA VAL A 316 -3.92 0.41 -6.91
C VAL A 316 -4.06 0.41 -8.43
N SER A 317 -3.31 -0.44 -9.11
CA SER A 317 -3.21 -0.47 -10.57
C SER A 317 -3.57 -1.84 -11.14
N ALA A 318 -3.70 -1.94 -12.47
CA ALA A 318 -3.93 -3.22 -13.14
C ALA A 318 -2.81 -4.23 -12.85
N SER A 319 -3.14 -5.54 -12.79
CA SER A 319 -2.16 -6.61 -12.64
C SER A 319 -1.06 -6.54 -13.70
N ARG A 320 -1.46 -6.30 -14.95
CA ARG A 320 -0.54 -6.15 -16.11
C ARG A 320 0.36 -4.92 -16.08
N ARG A 321 0.21 -4.05 -15.07
CA ARG A 321 1.17 -2.96 -14.84
C ARG A 321 2.52 -3.50 -14.36
N TYR A 322 2.50 -4.59 -13.61
CA TYR A 322 3.67 -5.16 -12.95
C TYR A 322 3.99 -6.58 -13.38
N TRP A 323 2.98 -7.40 -13.69
CA TRP A 323 3.12 -8.83 -13.90
C TRP A 323 2.73 -9.24 -15.32
N ALA A 324 3.47 -10.16 -15.92
CA ALA A 324 3.05 -10.80 -17.16
C ALA A 324 1.77 -11.62 -16.94
N GLU A 325 1.65 -12.20 -15.74
CA GLU A 325 0.51 -12.98 -15.30
C GLU A 325 0.44 -12.93 -13.77
N ASP A 326 -0.74 -12.63 -13.22
CA ASP A 326 -0.96 -12.55 -11.77
C ASP A 326 -1.28 -13.94 -11.18
N ILE A 327 -1.35 -14.02 -9.85
CA ILE A 327 -1.68 -15.23 -9.07
C ILE A 327 -3.15 -15.33 -8.69
N ILE A 328 -3.99 -14.45 -9.22
CA ILE A 328 -5.46 -14.45 -9.02
C ILE A 328 -6.19 -14.48 -10.35
N GLN A 329 -7.47 -14.86 -10.29
CA GLN A 329 -8.40 -14.75 -11.41
C GLN A 329 -9.77 -14.22 -10.93
N PRO A 330 -10.43 -13.35 -11.76
CA PRO A 330 -9.81 -12.65 -12.89
C PRO A 330 -8.65 -11.76 -12.45
N GLU A 331 -7.79 -11.33 -13.36
CA GLU A 331 -6.78 -10.31 -13.06
C GLU A 331 -7.45 -8.96 -12.77
N VAL A 332 -6.77 -8.12 -11.97
CA VAL A 332 -7.23 -6.75 -11.72
C VAL A 332 -7.03 -5.90 -12.98
N GLU A 333 -8.10 -5.25 -13.41
CA GLU A 333 -8.12 -4.38 -14.59
C GLU A 333 -8.47 -2.95 -14.21
N VAL A 334 -7.84 -1.99 -14.89
CA VAL A 334 -8.20 -0.57 -14.84
C VAL A 334 -9.06 -0.25 -16.05
N THR A 335 -10.23 0.36 -15.81
CA THR A 335 -11.14 0.81 -16.87
C THR A 335 -10.53 1.98 -17.64
N ARG A 336 -11.07 2.29 -18.83
CA ARG A 336 -10.68 3.48 -19.60
C ARG A 336 -10.89 4.80 -18.85
N GLN A 337 -11.76 4.81 -17.85
CA GLN A 337 -12.02 5.97 -16.97
C GLN A 337 -11.00 6.05 -15.81
N GLY A 338 -10.04 5.13 -15.74
CA GLY A 338 -9.03 5.10 -14.67
C GLY A 338 -9.60 4.68 -13.33
N THR A 339 -10.51 3.71 -13.34
CA THR A 339 -11.10 3.13 -12.12
C THR A 339 -10.94 1.62 -12.10
N ILE A 340 -10.96 1.04 -10.90
CA ILE A 340 -11.09 -0.42 -10.69
C ILE A 340 -12.44 -0.70 -10.06
N ARG A 341 -13.14 -1.71 -10.54
CA ARG A 341 -14.39 -2.18 -9.94
C ARG A 341 -14.10 -2.87 -8.61
N VAL A 342 -14.87 -2.53 -7.60
CA VAL A 342 -14.83 -3.22 -6.30
C VAL A 342 -15.53 -4.56 -6.47
N PRO A 343 -14.89 -5.68 -6.10
CA PRO A 343 -15.50 -7.00 -6.22
C PRO A 343 -16.77 -7.16 -5.40
N THR A 344 -17.71 -7.92 -5.92
CA THR A 344 -19.01 -8.22 -5.28
C THR A 344 -19.12 -9.65 -4.77
N ALA A 345 -18.17 -10.53 -5.11
CA ALA A 345 -18.13 -11.89 -4.58
C ALA A 345 -17.63 -11.89 -3.12
N PRO A 346 -17.98 -12.93 -2.33
CA PRO A 346 -17.55 -13.05 -0.93
C PRO A 346 -16.02 -13.05 -0.76
N GLY A 347 -15.56 -12.59 0.41
CA GLY A 347 -14.14 -12.47 0.70
C GLY A 347 -13.49 -11.36 -0.12
N ILE A 348 -12.23 -11.56 -0.50
CA ILE A 348 -11.48 -10.63 -1.37
C ILE A 348 -12.06 -10.53 -2.78
N GLY A 349 -13.00 -11.41 -3.15
CA GLY A 349 -13.72 -11.36 -4.42
C GLY A 349 -12.93 -11.83 -5.66
N TYR A 350 -11.73 -12.35 -5.47
CA TYR A 350 -10.87 -12.97 -6.48
C TYR A 350 -10.52 -14.40 -6.07
N ALA A 351 -10.33 -15.28 -7.04
CA ALA A 351 -9.90 -16.64 -6.78
C ALA A 351 -8.37 -16.76 -6.91
N PRO A 352 -7.64 -17.21 -5.86
CA PRO A 352 -6.23 -17.52 -5.98
C PRO A 352 -6.00 -18.67 -6.97
N ARG A 353 -4.99 -18.54 -7.82
CA ARG A 353 -4.56 -19.57 -8.77
C ARG A 353 -3.55 -20.49 -8.10
N LEU A 354 -4.04 -21.54 -7.45
CA LEU A 354 -3.22 -22.45 -6.64
C LEU A 354 -2.10 -23.09 -7.45
N ASP A 355 -2.39 -23.55 -8.67
CA ASP A 355 -1.43 -24.11 -9.62
C ASP A 355 -0.23 -23.17 -9.85
N ARG A 356 -0.55 -21.89 -10.07
CA ARG A 356 0.47 -20.86 -10.31
C ARG A 356 1.23 -20.50 -9.04
N ILE A 357 0.52 -20.31 -7.93
CA ILE A 357 1.15 -20.06 -6.62
C ILE A 357 2.16 -21.18 -6.30
N GLU A 358 1.77 -22.43 -6.49
CA GLU A 358 2.60 -23.60 -6.25
C GLU A 358 3.85 -23.60 -7.16
N SER A 359 3.68 -23.31 -8.46
CA SER A 359 4.79 -23.24 -9.42
C SER A 359 5.79 -22.12 -9.12
N LEU A 360 5.37 -21.04 -8.45
CA LEU A 360 6.21 -19.89 -8.07
C LEU A 360 6.80 -20.02 -6.66
N THR A 361 6.36 -21.01 -5.87
CA THR A 361 6.77 -21.19 -4.49
C THR A 361 8.23 -21.63 -4.40
N GLN A 362 9.02 -20.86 -3.64
CA GLN A 362 10.42 -21.15 -3.34
C GLN A 362 10.61 -21.76 -1.94
N ARG A 363 9.73 -21.39 -1.02
CA ARG A 363 9.72 -21.85 0.36
C ARG A 363 8.28 -22.01 0.84
N CYS A 364 7.99 -23.10 1.54
CA CYS A 364 6.67 -23.40 2.09
C CYS A 364 6.83 -24.01 3.48
N GLU A 365 5.99 -23.59 4.42
CA GLU A 365 5.91 -24.17 5.77
C GLU A 365 4.45 -24.22 6.21
N VAL A 366 4.03 -25.35 6.75
CA VAL A 366 2.68 -25.56 7.29
C VAL A 366 2.77 -25.60 8.80
N LEU A 367 1.95 -24.80 9.48
CA LEU A 367 1.85 -24.72 10.94
C LEU A 367 0.43 -25.12 11.34
N GLU A 368 0.34 -26.19 12.17
CA GLU A 368 -0.91 -26.81 12.64
C GLU A 368 -1.00 -26.89 14.17
#